data_5f625b3602b658b0b60e1a59d8a75a66
#
_entry.id   5f625b3602b658b0b60e1a59d8a75a66
#
_cell.length_a   1.000
_cell.length_b   1.000
_cell.length_c   1.000
_cell.angle_alpha   90.00
_cell.angle_beta   90.00
_cell.angle_gamma   90.00
#
_symmetry.space_group_name_H-M   'P 1'
#
loop_
_entity.id
_entity.type
_entity.pdbx_description
1 polymer ?
#
loop_
_entity_poly.entity_id
_entity_poly.type
_entity_poly.pdbx_seq_one_letter_code
_entity_poly.pdbx_strand_id
1 'polypeptide(L)'
;MNAVNEGIPDRGKSNGRWFRKLATAACLLLAPTLVLAVPSYARQTHQPCAACHVGGFGPELTPFGREFKINGYTMKVGNDTKVPLSAMLVESFEHTKKAQDPADMPSGFGTNNNWSLDQASLFLAGRLSDHMGVFAQATYSQNGHLLGWDNADVRYARPFTHGDHSGTWGISVNNNPTVSDAFNSAPAWIYPYMGSEMVPGAPAAPILFGGLGGQSIGATAYAQIDGKWYLEAGAYRSLSIAFTHHVNADYSGRISDPAPYARAAYTWKVPHGNLTVGGFLLNVKRGGLGSDLNGNDIPLSGPTDNFNDLGLSGDYQYFKGDHIVTVNGLYVHEKQTLNNTYDGGNGASNLHDTLNSFNLKGSYWFRNTYGVTLAGFASNGSNDLTLYGNNGSPNTQGGIVELNYNPFGQATSWKQPYANVRLGLQYTFYSKFNGLVHNVDGAGRKASDNNTLYFYVWLAI
;
A
#
# COMPACT_ATOMS: atom_id res chain seq x y z
N MET A 1 21.39 55.54 -33.72
CA MET A 1 22.56 54.71 -33.35
C MET A 1 22.32 54.15 -31.97
N ASN A 2 21.77 52.97 -31.89
CA ASN A 2 21.69 52.17 -30.65
C ASN A 2 21.90 50.72 -31.05
N ALA A 3 23.01 50.15 -30.60
CA ALA A 3 23.45 48.79 -30.89
C ALA A 3 22.59 47.79 -30.10
N VAL A 4 22.06 46.84 -30.81
CA VAL A 4 21.38 45.63 -30.26
C VAL A 4 22.47 44.64 -29.90
N ASN A 5 22.49 44.24 -28.62
CA ASN A 5 23.39 43.23 -28.10
C ASN A 5 22.63 41.90 -28.05
N GLU A 6 22.88 41.01 -29.02
CA GLU A 6 22.35 39.66 -29.04
C GLU A 6 23.15 38.80 -28.07
N GLY A 7 22.46 38.35 -27.00
CA GLY A 7 23.01 37.42 -26.03
C GLY A 7 23.04 35.97 -26.57
N ILE A 8 24.21 35.37 -26.56
CA ILE A 8 24.46 33.97 -26.90
C ILE A 8 23.81 33.05 -25.83
N PRO A 9 23.04 32.00 -26.22
CA PRO A 9 22.49 31.12 -25.22
C PRO A 9 23.57 30.19 -24.62
N ASP A 10 23.68 30.23 -23.30
CA ASP A 10 24.58 29.39 -22.50
C ASP A 10 24.18 27.92 -22.57
N ARG A 11 24.77 27.14 -23.48
CA ARG A 11 24.67 25.69 -23.55
C ARG A 11 25.79 25.07 -22.71
N GLY A 12 25.54 24.81 -21.42
CA GLY A 12 26.60 24.08 -20.72
C GLY A 12 26.47 23.80 -19.24
N LYS A 13 25.29 23.76 -18.62
CA LYS A 13 25.19 23.48 -17.17
C LYS A 13 24.27 22.35 -16.72
N SER A 14 23.60 21.60 -17.62
CA SER A 14 22.67 20.55 -17.18
C SER A 14 23.32 19.19 -16.85
N ASN A 15 24.44 18.86 -17.46
CA ASN A 15 25.05 17.52 -17.29
C ASN A 15 25.80 17.32 -15.97
N GLY A 16 26.27 18.38 -15.32
CA GLY A 16 27.01 18.27 -14.05
C GLY A 16 26.16 17.96 -12.82
N ARG A 17 24.87 18.31 -12.86
CA ARG A 17 23.94 18.03 -11.76
C ARG A 17 23.54 16.56 -11.70
N TRP A 18 23.40 15.91 -12.82
CA TRP A 18 23.07 14.48 -12.96
C TRP A 18 24.18 13.59 -12.41
N PHE A 19 25.43 13.83 -12.85
CA PHE A 19 26.60 13.09 -12.33
C PHE A 19 26.81 13.31 -10.84
N ARG A 20 26.53 14.49 -10.32
CA ARG A 20 26.61 14.75 -8.86
C ARG A 20 25.56 13.97 -8.07
N LYS A 21 24.31 13.88 -8.55
CA LYS A 21 23.25 13.10 -7.87
C LYS A 21 23.54 11.59 -7.89
N LEU A 22 23.98 11.06 -9.03
CA LEU A 22 24.42 9.65 -9.14
C LEU A 22 25.67 9.37 -8.29
N ALA A 23 26.63 10.27 -8.25
CA ALA A 23 27.81 10.15 -7.40
C ALA A 23 27.46 10.22 -5.91
N THR A 24 26.50 11.05 -5.50
CA THR A 24 26.02 11.12 -4.11
C THR A 24 25.29 9.85 -3.72
N ALA A 25 24.43 9.28 -4.59
CA ALA A 25 23.78 7.99 -4.36
C ALA A 25 24.81 6.84 -4.31
N ALA A 26 25.82 6.85 -5.19
CA ALA A 26 26.91 5.86 -5.16
C ALA A 26 27.80 6.02 -3.94
N CYS A 27 28.07 7.24 -3.46
CA CYS A 27 28.84 7.47 -2.24
C CYS A 27 28.08 7.05 -0.97
N LEU A 28 26.77 7.18 -0.92
CA LEU A 28 25.93 6.64 0.16
C LEU A 28 25.95 5.11 0.20
N LEU A 29 26.14 4.46 -0.95
CA LEU A 29 26.27 3.00 -1.04
C LEU A 29 27.67 2.48 -0.67
N LEU A 30 28.70 3.34 -0.70
CA LEU A 30 30.13 2.99 -0.50
C LEU A 30 30.72 3.44 0.84
N ALA A 31 29.98 4.19 1.67
CA ALA A 31 30.47 4.64 2.98
C ALA A 31 30.56 3.46 3.98
N PRO A 32 31.75 3.05 4.43
CA PRO A 32 31.92 1.88 5.30
C PRO A 32 31.84 2.21 6.79
N THR A 33 31.05 3.16 7.26
CA THR A 33 30.91 3.40 8.70
C THR A 33 29.56 3.95 9.08
N LEU A 34 28.94 3.31 10.06
CA LEU A 34 27.80 3.78 10.86
C LEU A 34 26.46 3.94 10.13
N VAL A 35 26.12 3.04 9.24
CA VAL A 35 24.73 2.87 8.85
C VAL A 35 24.03 2.05 9.95
N LEU A 36 23.54 2.75 10.97
CA LEU A 36 22.67 2.21 12.02
C LEU A 36 21.23 2.11 11.51
N ALA A 37 21.06 1.65 10.31
CA ALA A 37 19.74 1.41 9.80
C ALA A 37 19.64 -0.03 9.34
N VAL A 38 18.85 -0.79 10.03
CA VAL A 38 18.67 -2.21 9.83
C VAL A 38 17.18 -2.50 9.89
N PRO A 39 16.61 -3.30 8.98
CA PRO A 39 15.28 -3.84 9.16
C PRO A 39 15.15 -4.40 10.58
N SER A 40 14.44 -3.69 11.42
CA SER A 40 14.45 -3.90 12.87
C SER A 40 14.01 -5.31 13.27
N TYR A 41 13.04 -5.87 12.55
CA TYR A 41 12.60 -7.25 12.77
C TYR A 41 13.68 -8.30 12.41
N ALA A 42 14.46 -8.05 11.35
CA ALA A 42 15.55 -8.94 10.98
C ALA A 42 16.66 -8.94 12.04
N ARG A 43 16.95 -7.79 12.65
CA ARG A 43 17.85 -7.69 13.82
C ARG A 43 17.30 -8.41 15.04
N GLN A 44 16.01 -8.21 15.34
CA GLN A 44 15.32 -8.80 16.48
C GLN A 44 15.33 -10.33 16.41
N THR A 45 15.12 -10.89 15.22
CA THR A 45 15.00 -12.33 15.01
C THR A 45 16.30 -13.00 14.58
N HIS A 46 17.34 -12.21 14.24
CA HIS A 46 18.57 -12.68 13.57
C HIS A 46 18.29 -13.48 12.30
N GLN A 47 17.15 -13.22 11.66
CA GLN A 47 16.77 -13.86 10.41
C GLN A 47 17.03 -12.93 9.23
N PRO A 48 17.43 -13.47 8.06
CA PRO A 48 17.52 -12.68 6.84
C PRO A 48 16.12 -12.22 6.39
N CYS A 49 16.05 -11.14 5.63
CA CYS A 49 14.78 -10.63 5.11
C CYS A 49 13.98 -11.69 4.33
N ALA A 50 14.68 -12.58 3.61
CA ALA A 50 14.09 -13.69 2.86
C ALA A 50 13.41 -14.76 3.73
N ALA A 51 13.68 -14.80 5.04
CA ALA A 51 12.95 -15.69 5.94
C ALA A 51 11.48 -15.24 6.10
N CYS A 52 11.26 -13.92 6.14
CA CYS A 52 9.93 -13.33 6.34
C CYS A 52 9.24 -12.89 5.05
N HIS A 53 10.00 -12.54 4.00
CA HIS A 53 9.47 -11.93 2.78
C HIS A 53 9.79 -12.74 1.52
N VAL A 54 8.78 -12.91 0.67
CA VAL A 54 8.94 -13.44 -0.69
C VAL A 54 9.73 -12.44 -1.52
N GLY A 55 10.70 -12.93 -2.31
CA GLY A 55 11.63 -12.06 -3.04
C GLY A 55 12.62 -11.35 -2.12
N GLY A 56 12.74 -11.80 -0.85
CA GLY A 56 13.71 -11.29 0.13
C GLY A 56 13.43 -9.89 0.66
N PHE A 57 12.30 -9.26 0.29
CA PHE A 57 11.97 -7.90 0.68
C PHE A 57 10.56 -7.51 0.17
N GLY A 58 9.84 -6.68 0.90
CA GLY A 58 8.50 -6.17 0.51
C GLY A 58 7.35 -6.77 1.31
N PRO A 59 6.09 -6.39 1.02
CA PRO A 59 4.94 -6.75 1.85
C PRO A 59 4.55 -8.23 1.82
N GLU A 60 4.89 -8.98 0.77
CA GLU A 60 4.50 -10.37 0.63
C GLU A 60 5.23 -11.27 1.64
N LEU A 61 4.47 -11.92 2.52
CA LEU A 61 5.01 -12.69 3.63
C LEU A 61 5.14 -14.18 3.29
N THR A 62 6.29 -14.77 3.66
CA THR A 62 6.46 -16.23 3.74
C THR A 62 5.63 -16.81 4.89
N PRO A 63 5.49 -18.14 5.01
CA PRO A 63 4.86 -18.77 6.16
C PRO A 63 5.47 -18.33 7.51
N PHE A 64 6.79 -18.18 7.59
CA PHE A 64 7.48 -17.70 8.79
C PHE A 64 7.16 -16.22 9.09
N GLY A 65 7.10 -15.36 8.06
CA GLY A 65 6.70 -13.96 8.23
C GLY A 65 5.27 -13.80 8.72
N ARG A 66 4.36 -14.66 8.25
CA ARG A 66 2.95 -14.72 8.73
C ARG A 66 2.89 -15.14 10.20
N GLU A 67 3.61 -16.18 10.56
CA GLU A 67 3.69 -16.65 11.95
C GLU A 67 4.26 -15.57 12.87
N PHE A 68 5.31 -14.86 12.44
CA PHE A 68 5.89 -13.75 13.17
C PHE A 68 4.84 -12.65 13.44
N LYS A 69 4.03 -12.30 12.43
CA LYS A 69 2.95 -11.31 12.54
C LYS A 69 1.81 -11.80 13.45
N ILE A 70 1.40 -13.06 13.35
CA ILE A 70 0.38 -13.68 14.21
C ILE A 70 0.81 -13.69 15.66
N ASN A 71 2.09 -13.97 15.94
CA ASN A 71 2.66 -13.96 17.28
C ASN A 71 2.99 -12.53 17.79
N GLY A 72 2.38 -11.49 17.21
CA GLY A 72 2.43 -10.13 17.71
C GLY A 72 3.81 -9.48 17.59
N TYR A 73 4.60 -9.86 16.58
CA TYR A 73 5.98 -9.34 16.34
C TYR A 73 6.95 -9.59 17.50
N THR A 74 6.69 -10.58 18.34
CA THR A 74 7.40 -10.78 19.61
C THR A 74 8.56 -11.78 19.56
N MET A 75 8.65 -12.61 18.50
CA MET A 75 9.73 -13.60 18.34
C MET A 75 11.09 -12.89 18.30
N LYS A 76 12.03 -13.36 19.12
CA LYS A 76 13.39 -12.80 19.22
C LYS A 76 14.44 -13.88 19.42
N VAL A 77 15.69 -13.52 19.10
CA VAL A 77 16.90 -14.28 19.48
C VAL A 77 17.77 -13.37 20.35
N GLY A 78 18.24 -13.92 21.46
CA GLY A 78 19.07 -13.17 22.42
C GLY A 78 18.34 -12.17 23.29
N ASN A 79 19.08 -11.35 24.02
CA ASN A 79 18.56 -10.35 24.97
C ASN A 79 18.80 -8.89 24.52
N ASP A 80 19.16 -8.69 23.28
CA ASP A 80 19.45 -7.34 22.75
C ASP A 80 18.22 -6.44 22.80
N THR A 81 18.33 -5.34 23.52
CA THR A 81 17.34 -4.25 23.61
C THR A 81 17.74 -3.12 22.66
N LYS A 82 17.82 -3.39 21.35
CA LYS A 82 18.10 -2.33 20.37
C LYS A 82 16.83 -1.54 20.07
N VAL A 83 17.00 -0.25 19.81
CA VAL A 83 15.90 0.60 19.37
C VAL A 83 15.29 0.01 18.08
N PRO A 84 13.99 -0.27 18.06
CA PRO A 84 13.33 -0.95 16.93
C PRO A 84 13.03 0.03 15.79
N LEU A 85 14.05 0.74 15.30
CA LEU A 85 13.93 1.70 14.18
C LEU A 85 14.49 1.11 12.89
N SER A 86 13.85 1.45 11.78
CA SER A 86 14.32 1.21 10.42
C SER A 86 13.84 2.31 9.49
N ALA A 87 14.43 2.40 8.29
CA ALA A 87 14.06 3.38 7.30
C ALA A 87 13.90 2.75 5.92
N MET A 88 13.18 3.46 5.05
CA MET A 88 12.94 3.06 3.67
C MET A 88 12.97 4.29 2.77
N LEU A 89 13.53 4.13 1.59
CA LEU A 89 13.49 5.14 0.53
C LEU A 89 12.98 4.49 -0.75
N VAL A 90 12.10 5.18 -1.45
CA VAL A 90 11.67 4.82 -2.80
C VAL A 90 11.85 6.03 -3.70
N GLU A 91 12.78 5.94 -4.63
CA GLU A 91 12.97 6.91 -5.71
C GLU A 91 12.55 6.28 -7.01
N SER A 92 11.85 7.02 -7.85
CA SER A 92 11.29 6.50 -9.10
C SER A 92 11.48 7.43 -10.28
N PHE A 93 11.30 6.85 -11.45
CA PHE A 93 11.11 7.54 -12.73
C PHE A 93 9.87 7.00 -13.39
N GLU A 94 8.98 7.89 -13.83
CA GLU A 94 7.78 7.53 -14.57
C GLU A 94 7.77 8.10 -15.99
N HIS A 95 7.17 7.35 -16.90
CA HIS A 95 6.89 7.75 -18.27
C HIS A 95 5.53 7.22 -18.69
N THR A 96 4.59 8.13 -19.00
CA THR A 96 3.30 7.77 -19.60
C THR A 96 3.37 7.89 -21.13
N LYS A 97 2.67 7.03 -21.84
CA LYS A 97 2.66 7.00 -23.31
C LYS A 97 2.23 8.35 -23.91
N LYS A 98 1.29 9.06 -23.27
CA LYS A 98 0.92 10.44 -23.60
C LYS A 98 1.02 11.28 -22.34
N ALA A 99 1.55 12.50 -22.45
CA ALA A 99 1.65 13.43 -21.35
C ALA A 99 0.29 13.63 -20.64
N GLN A 100 0.34 13.82 -19.31
CA GLN A 100 -0.84 14.11 -18.49
C GLN A 100 -1.31 15.54 -18.70
N ASP A 101 -2.53 15.85 -18.23
CA ASP A 101 -2.98 17.24 -18.15
C ASP A 101 -2.13 17.98 -17.07
N PRO A 102 -1.66 19.20 -17.35
CA PRO A 102 -0.97 19.98 -16.32
C PRO A 102 -1.78 20.20 -15.03
N ALA A 103 -3.12 20.22 -15.12
CA ALA A 103 -4.00 20.38 -13.98
C ALA A 103 -4.02 19.15 -13.05
N ASP A 104 -3.69 17.97 -13.58
CA ASP A 104 -3.66 16.71 -12.81
C ASP A 104 -2.29 16.49 -12.14
N MET A 105 -1.30 17.36 -12.41
CA MET A 105 0.06 17.15 -11.91
C MET A 105 0.32 17.94 -10.62
N PRO A 106 0.98 17.30 -9.63
CA PRO A 106 1.43 18.00 -8.43
C PRO A 106 2.38 19.15 -8.76
N SER A 107 2.37 20.20 -7.93
CA SER A 107 3.24 21.36 -8.11
C SER A 107 4.72 20.98 -8.14
N GLY A 108 5.44 21.47 -9.12
CA GLY A 108 6.88 21.21 -9.30
C GLY A 108 7.20 20.01 -10.17
N PHE A 109 6.19 19.30 -10.71
CA PHE A 109 6.37 18.19 -11.64
C PHE A 109 5.93 18.57 -13.05
N GLY A 110 6.53 17.90 -14.05
CA GLY A 110 6.13 18.02 -15.44
C GLY A 110 4.96 17.10 -15.77
N THR A 111 4.39 17.27 -16.96
CA THR A 111 3.28 16.44 -17.44
C THR A 111 3.69 15.01 -17.83
N ASN A 112 4.99 14.72 -17.83
CA ASN A 112 5.56 13.40 -18.14
C ASN A 112 7.06 13.37 -17.79
N ASN A 113 7.65 12.18 -17.70
CA ASN A 113 9.09 11.95 -17.49
C ASN A 113 9.60 12.56 -16.16
N ASN A 114 8.90 12.32 -15.09
CA ASN A 114 9.28 12.83 -13.78
C ASN A 114 10.19 11.86 -13.02
N TRP A 115 11.12 12.43 -12.26
CA TRP A 115 11.80 11.76 -11.16
C TRP A 115 11.17 12.20 -9.85
N SER A 116 10.87 11.25 -8.98
CA SER A 116 10.20 11.50 -7.71
C SER A 116 10.81 10.70 -6.57
N LEU A 117 10.91 11.33 -5.41
CA LEU A 117 11.04 10.62 -4.15
C LEU A 117 9.63 10.25 -3.68
N ASP A 118 9.16 9.06 -4.08
CA ASP A 118 7.79 8.64 -3.77
C ASP A 118 7.59 8.42 -2.27
N GLN A 119 8.61 7.85 -1.60
CA GLN A 119 8.54 7.60 -0.16
C GLN A 119 9.91 7.75 0.51
N ALA A 120 9.93 8.46 1.63
CA ALA A 120 10.99 8.38 2.63
C ALA A 120 10.34 8.05 3.97
N SER A 121 10.44 6.79 4.41
CA SER A 121 9.69 6.28 5.55
C SER A 121 10.59 5.94 6.72
N LEU A 122 10.10 6.22 7.92
CA LEU A 122 10.67 5.76 9.18
C LEU A 122 9.71 4.75 9.81
N PHE A 123 10.27 3.69 10.35
CA PHE A 123 9.51 2.63 11.02
C PHE A 123 9.94 2.51 12.48
N LEU A 124 8.95 2.49 13.36
CA LEU A 124 9.07 1.91 14.70
C LEU A 124 8.48 0.50 14.60
N ALA A 125 9.35 -0.52 14.56
CA ALA A 125 8.92 -1.88 14.31
C ALA A 125 9.75 -2.85 15.17
N GLY A 126 9.11 -3.45 16.17
CA GLY A 126 9.81 -4.32 17.12
C GLY A 126 8.95 -4.83 18.25
N ARG A 127 9.58 -5.69 19.04
CA ARG A 127 9.01 -6.20 20.27
C ARG A 127 9.04 -5.13 21.37
N LEU A 128 7.92 -4.93 22.03
CA LEU A 128 7.78 -4.05 23.19
C LEU A 128 7.85 -4.82 24.51
N SER A 129 7.31 -6.05 24.53
CA SER A 129 7.35 -6.96 25.68
C SER A 129 7.29 -8.42 25.23
N ASP A 130 7.20 -9.37 26.15
CA ASP A 130 7.10 -10.80 25.81
C ASP A 130 5.85 -11.13 24.98
N HIS A 131 4.82 -10.31 25.05
CA HIS A 131 3.54 -10.53 24.42
C HIS A 131 3.07 -9.34 23.56
N MET A 132 3.85 -8.27 23.47
CA MET A 132 3.49 -7.09 22.69
C MET A 132 4.58 -6.71 21.70
N GLY A 133 4.16 -6.36 20.51
CA GLY A 133 5.01 -5.77 19.49
C GLY A 133 4.29 -4.68 18.71
N VAL A 134 5.04 -3.92 17.93
CA VAL A 134 4.60 -2.76 17.19
C VAL A 134 5.16 -2.78 15.77
N PHE A 135 4.35 -2.35 14.85
CA PHE A 135 4.70 -1.87 13.51
C PHE A 135 4.05 -0.49 13.34
N ALA A 136 4.84 0.55 13.15
CA ALA A 136 4.33 1.88 12.86
C ALA A 136 5.24 2.54 11.84
N GLN A 137 4.64 3.21 10.87
CA GLN A 137 5.30 3.87 9.74
C GLN A 137 4.90 5.33 9.68
N ALA A 138 5.87 6.20 9.48
CA ALA A 138 5.67 7.59 9.08
C ALA A 138 6.38 7.81 7.75
N THR A 139 5.69 8.40 6.79
CA THR A 139 6.14 8.53 5.40
C THR A 139 6.14 9.99 4.97
N TYR A 140 7.26 10.44 4.40
CA TYR A 140 7.36 11.67 3.65
C TYR A 140 7.23 11.35 2.16
N SER A 141 6.33 12.06 1.48
CA SER A 141 6.18 12.05 0.02
C SER A 141 6.59 13.41 -0.53
N GLN A 142 7.35 13.42 -1.63
CA GLN A 142 7.75 14.66 -2.29
C GLN A 142 6.55 15.42 -2.85
N ASN A 143 5.52 14.73 -3.30
CA ASN A 143 4.32 15.33 -3.89
C ASN A 143 3.53 16.15 -2.86
N GLY A 144 3.32 15.60 -1.67
CA GLY A 144 2.62 16.28 -0.59
C GLY A 144 3.50 17.26 0.19
N HIS A 145 4.83 17.18 0.08
CA HIS A 145 5.80 17.91 0.90
C HIS A 145 5.57 17.76 2.42
N LEU A 146 4.94 16.68 2.84
CA LEU A 146 4.51 16.45 4.20
C LEU A 146 5.03 15.11 4.70
N LEU A 147 5.37 15.06 5.98
CA LEU A 147 5.57 13.82 6.73
C LEU A 147 4.24 13.47 7.40
N GLY A 148 3.59 12.45 6.91
CA GLY A 148 2.36 11.90 7.48
C GLY A 148 2.58 10.58 8.20
N TRP A 149 1.71 10.22 9.13
CA TRP A 149 1.71 8.85 9.59
C TRP A 149 1.02 7.96 8.54
N ASP A 150 1.56 6.76 8.41
CA ASP A 150 1.09 5.74 7.50
C ASP A 150 0.45 4.59 8.31
N ASN A 151 0.65 3.35 7.96
CA ASN A 151 0.10 2.23 8.68
C ASN A 151 0.74 2.04 10.06
N ALA A 152 -0.09 1.79 11.06
CA ALA A 152 0.31 1.45 12.41
C ALA A 152 -0.49 0.26 12.95
N ASP A 153 0.20 -0.68 13.60
CA ASP A 153 -0.37 -1.89 14.19
C ASP A 153 0.38 -2.24 15.48
N VAL A 154 -0.31 -2.21 16.60
CA VAL A 154 0.20 -2.67 17.89
C VAL A 154 -0.52 -3.95 18.25
N ARG A 155 0.23 -5.02 18.52
CA ARG A 155 -0.35 -6.33 18.82
C ARG A 155 0.04 -6.82 20.19
N TYR A 156 -0.95 -7.43 20.84
CA TYR A 156 -0.77 -8.34 21.96
C TYR A 156 -1.11 -9.74 21.52
N ALA A 157 -0.26 -10.73 21.76
CA ALA A 157 -0.50 -12.10 21.36
C ALA A 157 -0.03 -13.10 22.41
N ARG A 158 -0.76 -14.19 22.57
CA ARG A 158 -0.43 -15.30 23.46
C ARG A 158 -0.74 -16.64 22.80
N PRO A 159 0.14 -17.64 22.96
CA PRO A 159 -0.19 -19.01 22.60
C PRO A 159 -1.27 -19.56 23.54
N PHE A 160 -2.03 -20.52 23.04
CA PHE A 160 -2.97 -21.33 23.81
C PHE A 160 -2.92 -22.79 23.43
N THR A 161 -3.34 -23.63 24.37
CA THR A 161 -3.65 -25.05 24.12
C THR A 161 -4.93 -25.36 24.88
N HIS A 162 -5.92 -25.95 24.17
CA HIS A 162 -7.18 -26.36 24.74
C HIS A 162 -7.65 -27.67 24.11
N GLY A 163 -7.63 -28.74 24.89
CA GLY A 163 -7.83 -30.11 24.37
C GLY A 163 -6.77 -30.44 23.31
N ASP A 164 -7.21 -30.91 22.15
CA ASP A 164 -6.38 -31.26 21.01
C ASP A 164 -6.02 -30.07 20.10
N HIS A 165 -6.50 -28.86 20.45
CA HIS A 165 -6.28 -27.66 19.66
C HIS A 165 -5.20 -26.79 20.27
N SER A 166 -4.35 -26.24 19.41
CA SER A 166 -3.32 -25.26 19.80
C SER A 166 -3.31 -24.08 18.83
N GLY A 167 -2.80 -22.97 19.29
CA GLY A 167 -2.73 -21.78 18.41
C GLY A 167 -2.26 -20.53 19.13
N THR A 168 -2.54 -19.39 18.52
CA THR A 168 -2.27 -18.06 19.07
C THR A 168 -3.55 -17.23 19.00
N TRP A 169 -3.90 -16.58 20.09
CA TRP A 169 -4.91 -15.52 20.10
C TRP A 169 -4.24 -14.17 20.37
N GLY A 170 -4.87 -13.10 19.92
CA GLY A 170 -4.32 -11.77 20.12
C GLY A 170 -5.32 -10.65 19.91
N ILE A 171 -4.86 -9.45 20.19
CA ILE A 171 -5.56 -8.19 19.91
C ILE A 171 -4.63 -7.32 19.06
N SER A 172 -5.17 -6.75 18.00
CA SER A 172 -4.53 -5.73 17.16
C SER A 172 -5.23 -4.40 17.39
N VAL A 173 -4.47 -3.34 17.65
CA VAL A 173 -4.94 -1.96 17.59
C VAL A 173 -4.20 -1.30 16.43
N ASN A 174 -4.97 -0.86 15.42
CA ASN A 174 -4.38 -0.35 14.18
C ASN A 174 -5.20 0.82 13.61
N ASN A 175 -4.59 1.55 12.66
CA ASN A 175 -5.15 2.78 12.10
C ASN A 175 -5.72 2.61 10.67
N ASN A 176 -5.83 1.38 10.19
CA ASN A 176 -6.35 1.11 8.86
C ASN A 176 -6.93 -0.31 8.82
N PRO A 177 -8.21 -0.51 8.48
CA PRO A 177 -8.76 -1.84 8.27
C PRO A 177 -7.90 -2.65 7.31
N THR A 178 -7.74 -3.95 7.62
CA THR A 178 -6.88 -4.91 6.90
C THR A 178 -5.35 -4.79 7.11
N VAL A 179 -4.84 -3.76 7.77
CA VAL A 179 -3.43 -3.76 8.22
C VAL A 179 -3.15 -4.92 9.16
N SER A 180 -4.14 -5.30 9.97
CA SER A 180 -4.09 -6.48 10.84
C SER A 180 -4.00 -7.82 10.08
N ASP A 181 -4.34 -7.90 8.80
CA ASP A 181 -4.30 -9.16 8.05
C ASP A 181 -2.94 -9.86 8.17
N ALA A 182 -2.97 -11.05 8.77
CA ALA A 182 -1.77 -11.84 9.04
C ALA A 182 -1.09 -12.39 7.78
N PHE A 183 -1.83 -12.47 6.67
CA PHE A 183 -1.36 -13.04 5.41
C PHE A 183 -0.83 -11.98 4.43
N ASN A 184 -1.06 -10.70 4.70
CA ASN A 184 -0.80 -9.58 3.79
C ASN A 184 -1.43 -9.81 2.40
N SER A 185 -2.66 -10.30 2.38
CA SER A 185 -3.44 -10.61 1.17
C SER A 185 -4.72 -9.78 1.04
N ALA A 186 -4.97 -8.88 2.01
CA ALA A 186 -6.10 -7.97 2.05
C ALA A 186 -5.68 -6.55 1.57
N PRO A 187 -6.63 -5.62 1.31
CA PRO A 187 -6.39 -4.37 0.59
C PRO A 187 -5.21 -3.53 1.04
N ALA A 188 -4.91 -3.41 2.34
CA ALA A 188 -3.76 -2.63 2.82
C ALA A 188 -2.37 -3.15 2.33
N TRP A 189 -2.30 -4.36 1.82
CA TRP A 189 -1.06 -5.03 1.45
C TRP A 189 -1.03 -5.53 -0.01
N ILE A 190 -2.01 -5.10 -0.81
CA ILE A 190 -2.15 -5.60 -2.18
C ILE A 190 -1.08 -5.05 -3.13
N TYR A 191 -0.80 -5.84 -4.16
CA TYR A 191 0.01 -5.41 -5.30
C TYR A 191 -0.77 -4.43 -6.23
N PRO A 192 -0.14 -3.41 -6.81
CA PRO A 192 1.30 -3.12 -6.83
C PRO A 192 1.79 -2.55 -5.49
N TYR A 193 3.03 -2.95 -5.11
CA TYR A 193 3.60 -2.54 -3.82
C TYR A 193 4.24 -1.16 -3.87
N MET A 194 4.62 -0.71 -5.06
CA MET A 194 5.15 0.61 -5.34
C MET A 194 4.36 1.26 -6.47
N GLY A 195 4.22 2.56 -6.41
CA GLY A 195 3.57 3.41 -7.40
C GLY A 195 3.94 4.86 -7.17
N SER A 196 3.60 5.71 -8.12
CA SER A 196 3.77 7.16 -8.04
C SER A 196 2.42 7.85 -8.19
N GLU A 197 2.19 8.93 -7.48
CA GLU A 197 0.99 9.77 -7.63
C GLU A 197 0.94 10.51 -8.97
N MET A 198 2.04 10.51 -9.73
CA MET A 198 2.13 11.14 -11.05
C MET A 198 1.65 10.24 -12.18
N VAL A 199 1.22 9.01 -11.90
CA VAL A 199 0.72 8.09 -12.91
C VAL A 199 -0.81 7.97 -12.84
N PRO A 200 -1.49 7.76 -13.98
CA PRO A 200 -2.93 7.55 -13.98
C PRO A 200 -3.33 6.33 -13.14
N GLY A 201 -4.39 6.46 -12.37
CA GLY A 201 -4.98 5.39 -11.56
C GLY A 201 -6.48 5.20 -11.84
N ALA A 202 -7.09 4.15 -11.29
CA ALA A 202 -8.52 3.98 -11.32
C ALA A 202 -9.22 5.12 -10.54
N PRO A 203 -10.32 5.70 -11.07
CA PRO A 203 -10.98 6.85 -10.44
C PRO A 203 -11.69 6.50 -9.13
N ALA A 204 -11.93 5.22 -8.88
CA ALA A 204 -12.63 4.75 -7.69
C ALA A 204 -12.12 3.38 -7.22
N ALA A 205 -12.16 3.19 -5.91
CA ALA A 205 -11.90 1.93 -5.24
C ALA A 205 -12.85 1.78 -4.04
N PRO A 206 -13.22 0.54 -3.64
CA PRO A 206 -13.96 0.29 -2.41
C PRO A 206 -13.30 0.94 -1.18
N ILE A 207 -14.08 1.31 -0.18
CA ILE A 207 -13.59 2.05 1.01
C ILE A 207 -12.46 1.29 1.75
N LEU A 208 -12.43 -0.03 1.67
CA LEU A 208 -11.36 -0.87 2.21
C LEU A 208 -9.98 -0.64 1.57
N PHE A 209 -9.92 -0.07 0.35
CA PHE A 209 -8.65 0.24 -0.34
C PHE A 209 -8.05 1.58 0.13
N GLY A 210 -7.89 1.75 1.42
CA GLY A 210 -7.25 2.92 2.01
C GLY A 210 -8.18 4.05 2.39
N GLY A 211 -9.49 3.97 2.09
CA GLY A 211 -10.44 5.04 2.38
C GLY A 211 -10.65 5.37 3.86
N LEU A 212 -10.08 4.58 4.78
CA LEU A 212 -10.07 4.84 6.22
C LEU A 212 -8.64 4.90 6.80
N GLY A 213 -7.62 4.73 5.96
CA GLY A 213 -6.22 4.73 6.38
C GLY A 213 -5.81 6.05 7.02
N GLY A 214 -5.10 5.98 8.15
CA GLY A 214 -4.59 7.16 8.86
C GLY A 214 -5.65 8.00 9.58
N GLN A 215 -6.91 7.98 9.16
CA GLN A 215 -8.00 8.76 9.75
C GLN A 215 -8.89 7.97 10.72
N SER A 216 -8.66 6.68 10.83
CA SER A 216 -9.40 5.80 11.74
C SER A 216 -8.48 5.11 12.74
N ILE A 217 -9.07 4.60 13.81
CA ILE A 217 -8.45 3.67 14.73
C ILE A 217 -9.44 2.54 15.04
N GLY A 218 -8.94 1.31 15.02
CA GLY A 218 -9.73 0.13 15.35
C GLY A 218 -9.02 -0.80 16.30
N ALA A 219 -9.81 -1.66 16.92
CA ALA A 219 -9.33 -2.78 17.72
C ALA A 219 -9.99 -4.05 17.23
N THR A 220 -9.19 -5.06 16.94
CA THR A 220 -9.66 -6.39 16.51
C THR A 220 -9.08 -7.45 17.43
N ALA A 221 -9.89 -8.46 17.78
CA ALA A 221 -9.42 -9.68 18.39
C ALA A 221 -9.26 -10.75 17.30
N TYR A 222 -8.21 -11.53 17.37
CA TYR A 222 -7.96 -12.60 16.41
C TYR A 222 -7.51 -13.90 17.07
N ALA A 223 -7.69 -15.01 16.36
CA ALA A 223 -7.17 -16.30 16.73
C ALA A 223 -6.70 -17.07 15.49
N GLN A 224 -5.53 -17.70 15.59
CA GLN A 224 -5.12 -18.76 14.68
C GLN A 224 -5.18 -20.10 15.41
N ILE A 225 -5.86 -21.09 14.83
CA ILE A 225 -6.12 -22.40 15.44
C ILE A 225 -5.50 -23.47 14.53
N ASP A 226 -4.67 -24.35 15.11
CA ASP A 226 -4.00 -25.50 14.47
C ASP A 226 -3.17 -25.14 13.23
N GLY A 227 -2.74 -23.85 13.14
CA GLY A 227 -2.05 -23.35 11.96
C GLY A 227 -2.91 -23.34 10.68
N LYS A 228 -4.22 -23.53 10.79
CA LYS A 228 -5.17 -23.67 9.67
C LYS A 228 -6.21 -22.56 9.65
N TRP A 229 -6.97 -22.39 10.72
CA TRP A 229 -8.03 -21.40 10.81
C TRP A 229 -7.48 -20.07 11.32
N TYR A 230 -7.82 -18.99 10.67
CA TYR A 230 -7.64 -17.63 11.16
C TYR A 230 -8.99 -16.95 11.24
N LEU A 231 -9.29 -16.39 12.40
CA LEU A 231 -10.54 -15.67 12.67
C LEU A 231 -10.18 -14.33 13.29
N GLU A 232 -10.82 -13.27 12.86
CA GLU A 232 -10.63 -11.91 13.37
C GLU A 232 -11.95 -11.16 13.36
N ALA A 233 -12.22 -10.38 14.41
CA ALA A 233 -13.37 -9.48 14.48
C ALA A 233 -13.07 -8.29 15.37
N GLY A 234 -13.67 -7.14 15.03
CA GLY A 234 -13.51 -5.90 15.77
C GLY A 234 -14.27 -4.75 15.15
N ALA A 235 -13.87 -3.53 15.49
CA ALA A 235 -14.51 -2.34 14.95
C ALA A 235 -13.56 -1.16 14.87
N TYR A 236 -13.88 -0.21 13.97
CA TYR A 236 -13.15 1.02 13.72
C TYR A 236 -14.01 2.24 14.02
N ARG A 237 -13.37 3.34 14.36
CA ARG A 237 -13.98 4.67 14.48
C ARG A 237 -13.03 5.74 13.99
N SER A 238 -13.53 6.92 13.64
CA SER A 238 -12.68 8.05 13.28
C SER A 238 -11.83 8.53 14.45
N LEU A 239 -10.61 8.95 14.13
CA LEU A 239 -9.82 9.83 14.96
C LEU A 239 -10.43 11.24 14.99
N SER A 240 -9.98 12.09 15.90
CA SER A 240 -10.40 13.50 15.87
C SER A 240 -9.73 14.22 14.68
N ILE A 241 -10.43 15.18 14.09
CA ILE A 241 -9.90 16.04 13.03
C ILE A 241 -8.57 16.70 13.47
N ALA A 242 -8.52 17.25 14.69
CA ALA A 242 -7.32 17.86 15.23
C ALA A 242 -6.12 16.88 15.28
N PHE A 243 -6.36 15.61 15.58
CA PHE A 243 -5.29 14.60 15.56
C PHE A 243 -4.86 14.26 14.13
N THR A 244 -5.81 14.08 13.20
CA THR A 244 -5.48 13.76 11.79
C THR A 244 -4.67 14.88 11.15
N HIS A 245 -5.02 16.15 11.39
CA HIS A 245 -4.20 17.28 10.94
C HIS A 245 -2.80 17.29 11.57
N HIS A 246 -2.67 16.93 12.85
CA HIS A 246 -1.37 16.87 13.53
C HIS A 246 -0.41 15.83 12.93
N VAL A 247 -0.97 14.74 12.41
CA VAL A 247 -0.20 13.65 11.81
C VAL A 247 -0.23 13.68 10.27
N ASN A 248 -0.73 14.75 9.69
CA ASN A 248 -0.89 14.95 8.24
C ASN A 248 -1.59 13.76 7.55
N ALA A 249 -2.68 13.30 8.16
CA ALA A 249 -3.56 12.30 7.55
C ALA A 249 -4.80 13.00 6.97
N ASP A 250 -5.23 12.54 5.81
CA ASP A 250 -6.47 13.00 5.20
C ASP A 250 -7.67 12.71 6.12
N TYR A 251 -8.68 13.57 6.05
CA TYR A 251 -9.93 13.39 6.77
C TYR A 251 -11.08 13.51 5.80
N SER A 252 -11.71 12.38 5.46
CA SER A 252 -12.78 12.32 4.46
C SER A 252 -14.19 12.25 5.04
N GLY A 253 -14.32 12.49 6.35
CA GLY A 253 -15.60 12.48 7.06
C GLY A 253 -15.58 11.58 8.31
N ARG A 254 -16.56 11.78 9.18
CA ARG A 254 -16.64 11.08 10.47
C ARG A 254 -17.38 9.76 10.35
N ILE A 255 -16.79 8.69 10.84
CA ILE A 255 -17.51 7.43 11.11
C ILE A 255 -18.50 7.70 12.24
N SER A 256 -19.79 7.62 11.97
CA SER A 256 -20.86 7.98 12.91
C SER A 256 -21.05 6.93 14.01
N ASP A 257 -21.01 5.65 13.64
CA ASP A 257 -21.11 4.48 14.53
C ASP A 257 -19.84 3.65 14.39
N PRO A 258 -19.46 2.83 15.40
CA PRO A 258 -18.35 1.90 15.23
C PRO A 258 -18.54 1.03 13.98
N ALA A 259 -17.57 1.05 13.07
CA ALA A 259 -17.59 0.31 11.83
C ALA A 259 -17.14 -1.14 12.08
N PRO A 260 -18.04 -2.13 12.08
CA PRO A 260 -17.68 -3.52 12.31
C PRO A 260 -16.83 -4.08 11.17
N TYR A 261 -15.80 -4.83 11.55
CA TYR A 261 -14.91 -5.57 10.67
C TYR A 261 -14.81 -7.02 11.13
N ALA A 262 -14.82 -7.94 10.19
CA ALA A 262 -14.51 -9.34 10.45
C ALA A 262 -13.76 -9.97 9.29
N ARG A 263 -12.92 -10.98 9.60
CA ARG A 263 -12.17 -11.79 8.64
C ARG A 263 -12.15 -13.26 9.10
N ALA A 264 -12.29 -14.16 8.14
CA ALA A 264 -12.06 -15.60 8.35
C ALA A 264 -11.21 -16.12 7.19
N ALA A 265 -10.23 -16.98 7.50
CA ALA A 265 -9.41 -17.63 6.47
C ALA A 265 -9.04 -19.05 6.87
N TYR A 266 -8.83 -19.89 5.88
CA TYR A 266 -8.36 -21.25 6.05
C TYR A 266 -7.14 -21.52 5.20
N THR A 267 -6.13 -22.16 5.79
CA THR A 267 -4.87 -22.51 5.13
C THR A 267 -4.74 -24.03 4.99
N TRP A 268 -4.60 -24.49 3.76
CA TRP A 268 -4.23 -25.87 3.43
C TRP A 268 -2.71 -25.94 3.23
N LYS A 269 -2.10 -26.97 3.81
CA LYS A 269 -0.74 -27.35 3.44
C LYS A 269 -0.83 -28.14 2.13
N VAL A 270 -0.06 -27.71 1.14
CA VAL A 270 0.06 -28.36 -0.17
C VAL A 270 1.51 -28.75 -0.42
N PRO A 271 1.83 -29.62 -1.39
CA PRO A 271 3.22 -29.96 -1.69
C PRO A 271 4.08 -28.73 -1.92
N HIS A 272 5.14 -28.62 -1.15
CA HIS A 272 6.08 -27.49 -1.20
C HIS A 272 5.48 -26.10 -0.90
N GLY A 273 4.34 -26.00 -0.20
CA GLY A 273 3.76 -24.67 0.04
C GLY A 273 2.45 -24.66 0.82
N ASN A 274 1.72 -23.57 0.63
CA ASN A 274 0.43 -23.36 1.26
C ASN A 274 -0.55 -22.74 0.28
N LEU A 275 -1.85 -23.04 0.48
CA LEU A 275 -2.98 -22.36 -0.14
C LEU A 275 -3.82 -21.77 0.99
N THR A 276 -4.03 -20.46 0.99
CA THR A 276 -4.91 -19.78 1.94
C THR A 276 -6.06 -19.13 1.18
N VAL A 277 -7.28 -19.34 1.65
CA VAL A 277 -8.48 -18.66 1.14
C VAL A 277 -9.19 -18.02 2.32
N GLY A 278 -9.62 -16.78 2.17
CA GLY A 278 -10.29 -16.03 3.22
C GLY A 278 -11.32 -15.05 2.68
N GLY A 279 -12.27 -14.70 3.55
CA GLY A 279 -13.24 -13.65 3.31
C GLY A 279 -13.17 -12.61 4.42
N PHE A 280 -13.63 -11.42 4.13
CA PHE A 280 -13.71 -10.32 5.08
C PHE A 280 -14.90 -9.41 4.77
N LEU A 281 -15.34 -8.68 5.77
CA LEU A 281 -16.41 -7.70 5.65
C LEU A 281 -16.09 -6.45 6.45
N LEU A 282 -16.58 -5.32 5.96
CA LEU A 282 -16.57 -4.03 6.66
C LEU A 282 -17.89 -3.31 6.37
N ASN A 283 -18.49 -2.72 7.40
CA ASN A 283 -19.60 -1.80 7.24
C ASN A 283 -19.23 -0.44 7.84
N VAL A 284 -19.38 0.64 7.06
CA VAL A 284 -19.01 2.00 7.47
C VAL A 284 -20.18 2.93 7.22
N LYS A 285 -20.57 3.69 8.25
CA LYS A 285 -21.43 4.86 8.10
C LYS A 285 -20.59 6.11 8.28
N ARG A 286 -20.42 6.90 7.23
CA ARG A 286 -19.58 8.08 7.21
C ARG A 286 -20.42 9.34 6.99
N GLY A 287 -20.34 10.29 7.91
CA GLY A 287 -20.94 11.63 7.79
C GLY A 287 -20.10 12.53 6.91
N GLY A 288 -20.71 13.60 6.43
CA GLY A 288 -20.05 14.60 5.60
C GLY A 288 -19.02 15.44 6.36
N LEU A 289 -18.21 16.13 5.60
CA LEU A 289 -17.25 17.12 6.04
C LEU A 289 -17.67 18.50 5.53
N GLY A 290 -17.60 19.50 6.35
CA GLY A 290 -17.83 20.90 6.03
C GLY A 290 -16.70 21.76 6.59
N SER A 291 -16.82 23.08 6.40
CA SER A 291 -15.86 24.03 6.97
C SER A 291 -16.58 25.04 7.85
N ASP A 292 -15.91 25.45 8.94
CA ASP A 292 -16.37 26.57 9.77
C ASP A 292 -16.07 27.93 9.10
N LEU A 293 -16.47 29.02 9.75
CA LEU A 293 -16.24 30.38 9.24
C LEU A 293 -14.77 30.76 9.09
N ASN A 294 -13.87 29.99 9.69
CA ASN A 294 -12.42 30.20 9.61
C ASN A 294 -11.78 29.26 8.57
N GLY A 295 -12.58 28.44 7.88
CA GLY A 295 -12.09 27.46 6.91
C GLY A 295 -11.56 26.16 7.55
N ASN A 296 -11.79 25.93 8.85
CA ASN A 296 -11.39 24.66 9.46
C ASN A 296 -12.42 23.58 9.18
N ASP A 297 -11.94 22.36 8.98
CA ASP A 297 -12.78 21.19 8.77
C ASP A 297 -13.64 20.89 10.01
N ILE A 298 -14.92 20.69 9.77
CA ILE A 298 -15.87 20.27 10.83
C ILE A 298 -16.71 19.09 10.32
N PRO A 299 -17.01 18.09 11.18
CA PRO A 299 -17.93 17.04 10.81
C PRO A 299 -19.34 17.60 10.73
N LEU A 300 -20.01 17.37 9.61
CA LEU A 300 -21.41 17.78 9.45
C LEU A 300 -22.32 16.86 10.27
N SER A 301 -23.32 17.46 10.93
CA SER A 301 -24.45 16.74 11.48
C SER A 301 -25.51 16.60 10.38
N GLY A 302 -25.82 15.38 9.98
CA GLY A 302 -26.75 15.12 8.89
C GLY A 302 -26.80 13.64 8.50
N PRO A 303 -27.32 13.34 7.31
CA PRO A 303 -27.32 11.98 6.79
C PRO A 303 -25.90 11.46 6.62
N THR A 304 -25.76 10.15 6.64
CA THR A 304 -24.48 9.46 6.45
C THR A 304 -24.50 8.60 5.21
N ASP A 305 -23.39 8.54 4.50
CA ASP A 305 -23.16 7.52 3.49
C ASP A 305 -22.88 6.20 4.15
N ASN A 306 -23.41 5.11 3.62
CA ASN A 306 -23.21 3.77 4.11
C ASN A 306 -22.49 2.93 3.06
N PHE A 307 -21.31 2.38 3.43
CA PHE A 307 -20.47 1.52 2.60
C PHE A 307 -20.45 0.13 3.22
N ASN A 308 -20.75 -0.89 2.39
CA ASN A 308 -20.77 -2.28 2.80
C ASN A 308 -19.83 -3.07 1.89
N ASP A 309 -18.66 -3.40 2.39
CA ASP A 309 -17.66 -4.20 1.68
C ASP A 309 -17.76 -5.67 2.06
N LEU A 310 -17.77 -6.52 1.05
CA LEU A 310 -17.57 -7.95 1.15
C LEU A 310 -16.40 -8.34 0.26
N GLY A 311 -15.35 -8.92 0.86
CA GLY A 311 -14.15 -9.30 0.16
C GLY A 311 -13.82 -10.79 0.24
N LEU A 312 -13.16 -11.28 -0.81
CA LEU A 312 -12.57 -12.62 -0.88
C LEU A 312 -11.11 -12.48 -1.26
N SER A 313 -10.23 -13.20 -0.56
CA SER A 313 -8.80 -13.27 -0.89
C SER A 313 -8.35 -14.71 -1.04
N GLY A 314 -7.43 -14.93 -1.98
CA GLY A 314 -6.75 -16.21 -2.17
C GLY A 314 -5.24 -15.97 -2.28
N ASP A 315 -4.47 -16.86 -1.67
CA ASP A 315 -3.01 -16.80 -1.69
C ASP A 315 -2.46 -18.21 -1.82
N TYR A 316 -1.70 -18.46 -2.86
CA TYR A 316 -0.96 -19.69 -3.08
C TYR A 316 0.53 -19.40 -3.08
N GLN A 317 1.30 -20.21 -2.34
CA GLN A 317 2.75 -20.11 -2.26
C GLN A 317 3.36 -21.48 -2.50
N TYR A 318 4.40 -21.52 -3.33
CA TYR A 318 5.20 -22.70 -3.63
C TYR A 318 6.69 -22.36 -3.46
N PHE A 319 7.40 -23.17 -2.68
CA PHE A 319 8.82 -23.05 -2.38
C PHE A 319 9.54 -24.37 -2.70
N LYS A 320 10.46 -24.37 -3.67
CA LYS A 320 11.28 -25.55 -3.99
C LYS A 320 12.69 -25.15 -4.40
N GLY A 321 13.63 -25.37 -3.50
CA GLY A 321 15.03 -24.98 -3.73
C GLY A 321 15.14 -23.47 -3.94
N ASP A 322 15.71 -23.07 -5.07
CA ASP A 322 15.90 -21.67 -5.46
C ASP A 322 14.66 -21.02 -6.08
N HIS A 323 13.57 -21.76 -6.24
CA HIS A 323 12.37 -21.33 -6.96
C HIS A 323 11.22 -21.03 -6.02
N ILE A 324 10.63 -19.86 -6.16
CA ILE A 324 9.43 -19.43 -5.44
C ILE A 324 8.39 -19.00 -6.46
N VAL A 325 7.18 -19.52 -6.33
CA VAL A 325 6.00 -19.07 -7.10
C VAL A 325 4.92 -18.64 -6.12
N THR A 326 4.33 -17.49 -6.37
CA THR A 326 3.16 -17.03 -5.60
C THR A 326 2.05 -16.56 -6.52
N VAL A 327 0.81 -16.82 -6.10
CA VAL A 327 -0.39 -16.30 -6.77
C VAL A 327 -1.29 -15.71 -5.71
N ASN A 328 -1.64 -14.42 -5.88
CA ASN A 328 -2.56 -13.73 -4.99
C ASN A 328 -3.76 -13.21 -5.79
N GLY A 329 -4.95 -13.49 -5.29
CA GLY A 329 -6.20 -12.98 -5.83
C GLY A 329 -6.98 -12.22 -4.77
N LEU A 330 -7.60 -11.11 -5.15
CA LEU A 330 -8.47 -10.31 -4.30
C LEU A 330 -9.68 -9.84 -5.10
N TYR A 331 -10.85 -9.99 -4.51
CA TYR A 331 -12.09 -9.43 -4.99
C TYR A 331 -12.81 -8.72 -3.86
N VAL A 332 -13.30 -7.51 -4.09
CA VAL A 332 -14.13 -6.76 -3.15
C VAL A 332 -15.36 -6.25 -3.88
N HIS A 333 -16.52 -6.50 -3.29
CA HIS A 333 -17.80 -5.95 -3.68
C HIS A 333 -18.25 -4.95 -2.63
N GLU A 334 -18.47 -3.70 -3.04
CA GLU A 334 -18.99 -2.64 -2.20
C GLU A 334 -20.39 -2.24 -2.64
N LYS A 335 -21.32 -2.15 -1.68
CA LYS A 335 -22.61 -1.50 -1.84
C LYS A 335 -22.58 -0.16 -1.15
N GLN A 336 -22.98 0.87 -1.86
CA GLN A 336 -23.02 2.25 -1.38
C GLN A 336 -24.47 2.73 -1.25
N THR A 337 -24.77 3.45 -0.16
CA THR A 337 -25.97 4.24 0.00
C THR A 337 -25.56 5.66 0.38
N LEU A 338 -25.61 6.57 -0.57
CA LEU A 338 -24.95 7.87 -0.56
C LEU A 338 -25.86 8.99 -0.03
N ASN A 339 -26.49 8.79 1.14
CA ASN A 339 -27.46 9.75 1.66
C ASN A 339 -26.89 11.15 1.91
N ASN A 340 -25.61 11.24 2.31
CA ASN A 340 -24.93 12.51 2.51
C ASN A 340 -24.43 13.07 1.18
N THR A 341 -23.77 12.24 0.35
CA THR A 341 -23.16 12.69 -0.91
C THR A 341 -24.20 12.97 -1.98
N TYR A 342 -25.33 12.26 -2.00
CA TYR A 342 -26.40 12.46 -2.99
C TYR A 342 -26.98 13.87 -2.94
N ASP A 343 -27.32 14.42 -1.77
CA ASP A 343 -27.83 15.78 -1.53
C ASP A 343 -28.66 16.36 -2.71
N GLY A 344 -29.69 15.65 -3.10
CA GLY A 344 -30.54 16.02 -4.24
C GLY A 344 -29.85 15.96 -5.61
N GLY A 345 -28.74 15.24 -5.75
CA GLY A 345 -27.96 15.06 -6.97
C GLY A 345 -26.74 15.99 -7.11
N ASN A 346 -26.42 16.77 -6.07
CA ASN A 346 -25.29 17.73 -6.14
C ASN A 346 -23.92 17.05 -6.01
N GLY A 347 -23.78 16.04 -5.17
CA GLY A 347 -22.51 15.30 -4.96
C GLY A 347 -22.47 13.94 -5.64
N ALA A 348 -23.63 13.32 -5.88
CA ALA A 348 -23.80 12.07 -6.63
C ALA A 348 -25.10 12.12 -7.41
N SER A 349 -25.16 11.48 -8.58
CA SER A 349 -26.39 11.38 -9.38
C SER A 349 -27.30 10.27 -8.87
N ASN A 350 -26.75 9.29 -8.17
CA ASN A 350 -27.47 8.14 -7.65
C ASN A 350 -27.44 8.11 -6.13
N LEU A 351 -28.55 7.69 -5.51
CA LEU A 351 -28.59 7.40 -4.07
C LEU A 351 -27.93 6.07 -3.74
N HIS A 352 -27.97 5.13 -4.67
CA HIS A 352 -27.43 3.78 -4.49
C HIS A 352 -26.47 3.43 -5.62
N ASP A 353 -25.25 3.09 -5.25
CA ASP A 353 -24.22 2.63 -6.18
C ASP A 353 -23.60 1.31 -5.72
N THR A 354 -22.87 0.69 -6.63
CA THR A 354 -22.05 -0.47 -6.36
C THR A 354 -20.67 -0.27 -6.97
N LEU A 355 -19.65 -0.82 -6.32
CA LEU A 355 -18.30 -0.83 -6.83
C LEU A 355 -17.67 -2.21 -6.62
N ASN A 356 -16.98 -2.71 -7.63
CA ASN A 356 -16.28 -3.98 -7.58
C ASN A 356 -14.82 -3.75 -7.92
N SER A 357 -13.93 -4.34 -7.13
CA SER A 357 -12.51 -4.36 -7.42
C SER A 357 -12.02 -5.81 -7.51
N PHE A 358 -11.27 -6.10 -8.55
CA PHE A 358 -10.64 -7.39 -8.78
C PHE A 358 -9.15 -7.19 -9.04
N ASN A 359 -8.31 -7.98 -8.37
CA ASN A 359 -6.88 -8.01 -8.56
C ASN A 359 -6.40 -9.46 -8.55
N LEU A 360 -5.56 -9.82 -9.51
CA LEU A 360 -4.90 -11.11 -9.59
C LEU A 360 -3.43 -10.90 -9.93
N LYS A 361 -2.54 -11.47 -9.13
CA LYS A 361 -1.09 -11.39 -9.30
C LYS A 361 -0.48 -12.78 -9.31
N GLY A 362 0.43 -13.05 -10.24
CA GLY A 362 1.34 -14.19 -10.21
C GLY A 362 2.77 -13.72 -10.23
N SER A 363 3.61 -14.20 -9.30
CA SER A 363 5.03 -13.86 -9.23
C SER A 363 5.90 -15.11 -9.23
N TYR A 364 7.02 -15.05 -9.92
CA TYR A 364 8.07 -16.04 -9.88
C TYR A 364 9.37 -15.37 -9.43
N TRP A 365 10.05 -15.99 -8.45
CA TRP A 365 11.35 -15.55 -7.96
C TRP A 365 12.38 -16.65 -8.06
N PHE A 366 13.55 -16.31 -8.57
CA PHE A 366 14.72 -17.15 -8.58
C PHE A 366 15.74 -16.62 -7.56
N ARG A 367 16.04 -17.45 -6.54
CA ARG A 367 16.99 -17.13 -5.45
C ARG A 367 16.65 -15.85 -4.68
N ASN A 368 15.39 -15.45 -4.60
CA ASN A 368 15.00 -14.14 -4.06
C ASN A 368 15.75 -12.95 -4.70
N THR A 369 16.42 -13.15 -5.82
CA THR A 369 17.26 -12.16 -6.51
C THR A 369 16.59 -11.62 -7.75
N TYR A 370 16.08 -12.51 -8.60
CA TYR A 370 15.42 -12.15 -9.85
C TYR A 370 13.95 -12.48 -9.75
N GLY A 371 13.11 -11.50 -9.99
CA GLY A 371 11.66 -11.64 -9.93
C GLY A 371 10.98 -11.20 -11.21
N VAL A 372 9.91 -11.90 -11.57
CA VAL A 372 8.95 -11.50 -12.59
C VAL A 372 7.56 -11.56 -11.98
N THR A 373 6.77 -10.51 -12.20
CA THR A 373 5.38 -10.44 -11.75
C THR A 373 4.47 -10.09 -12.92
N LEU A 374 3.37 -10.81 -13.03
CA LEU A 374 2.27 -10.51 -13.94
C LEU A 374 1.03 -10.26 -13.10
N ALA A 375 0.31 -9.18 -13.37
CA ALA A 375 -0.93 -8.89 -12.68
C ALA A 375 -2.00 -8.36 -13.63
N GLY A 376 -3.26 -8.64 -13.27
CA GLY A 376 -4.45 -8.06 -13.89
C GLY A 376 -5.29 -7.38 -12.83
N PHE A 377 -5.91 -6.25 -13.19
CA PHE A 377 -6.81 -5.52 -12.30
C PHE A 377 -8.04 -5.03 -13.05
N ALA A 378 -9.14 -4.91 -12.32
CA ALA A 378 -10.36 -4.31 -12.81
C ALA A 378 -11.12 -3.63 -11.66
N SER A 379 -11.57 -2.41 -11.89
CA SER A 379 -12.57 -1.71 -11.08
C SER A 379 -13.82 -1.52 -11.94
N ASN A 380 -14.98 -1.92 -11.46
CA ASN A 380 -16.24 -1.80 -12.18
C ASN A 380 -17.35 -1.40 -11.21
N GLY A 381 -18.22 -0.48 -11.61
CA GLY A 381 -19.29 -0.01 -10.74
C GLY A 381 -20.45 0.62 -11.49
N SER A 382 -21.39 1.13 -10.73
CA SER A 382 -22.51 1.91 -11.24
C SER A 382 -22.00 3.15 -11.96
N ASN A 383 -22.72 3.58 -12.99
CA ASN A 383 -22.44 4.87 -13.61
C ASN A 383 -23.08 5.98 -12.77
N ASP A 384 -22.30 6.97 -12.39
CA ASP A 384 -22.73 8.18 -11.70
C ASP A 384 -22.01 9.40 -12.29
N LEU A 385 -22.75 10.25 -13.01
CA LEU A 385 -22.19 11.38 -13.75
C LEU A 385 -21.60 12.46 -12.83
N THR A 386 -22.22 12.68 -11.67
CA THR A 386 -21.75 13.69 -10.72
C THR A 386 -20.51 13.20 -9.99
N LEU A 387 -20.51 11.94 -9.55
CA LEU A 387 -19.43 11.37 -8.76
C LEU A 387 -18.14 11.13 -9.57
N TYR A 388 -18.26 10.67 -10.83
CA TYR A 388 -17.11 10.29 -11.66
C TYR A 388 -16.84 11.23 -12.84
N GLY A 389 -17.69 12.24 -13.07
CA GLY A 389 -17.52 13.16 -14.19
C GLY A 389 -17.56 12.47 -15.57
N ASN A 390 -17.11 13.15 -16.61
CA ASN A 390 -17.03 12.65 -17.99
C ASN A 390 -18.28 11.87 -18.44
N ASN A 391 -18.17 10.54 -18.55
CA ASN A 391 -19.29 9.63 -18.89
C ASN A 391 -19.89 8.93 -17.68
N GLY A 392 -19.49 9.33 -16.48
CA GLY A 392 -20.00 8.80 -15.22
C GLY A 392 -19.53 7.38 -14.86
N SER A 393 -18.56 6.81 -15.56
CA SER A 393 -18.19 5.41 -15.35
C SER A 393 -16.87 5.28 -14.57
N PRO A 394 -16.84 4.52 -13.44
CA PRO A 394 -15.62 4.20 -12.71
C PRO A 394 -14.83 3.07 -13.37
N ASN A 395 -15.33 2.44 -14.44
CA ASN A 395 -14.80 1.19 -14.98
C ASN A 395 -13.40 1.38 -15.57
N THR A 396 -12.40 0.80 -14.89
CA THR A 396 -11.00 0.84 -15.32
C THR A 396 -10.41 -0.55 -15.19
N GLN A 397 -9.73 -1.02 -16.24
CA GLN A 397 -9.11 -2.34 -16.23
C GLN A 397 -7.82 -2.36 -17.04
N GLY A 398 -6.92 -3.24 -16.64
CA GLY A 398 -5.61 -3.37 -17.27
C GLY A 398 -4.79 -4.50 -16.69
N GLY A 399 -3.51 -4.42 -16.95
CA GLY A 399 -2.55 -5.36 -16.40
C GLY A 399 -1.19 -4.73 -16.16
N ILE A 400 -0.37 -5.45 -15.43
CA ILE A 400 0.96 -5.01 -15.02
C ILE A 400 1.95 -6.14 -15.31
N VAL A 401 3.09 -5.78 -15.88
CA VAL A 401 4.28 -6.64 -15.99
C VAL A 401 5.39 -5.95 -15.21
N GLU A 402 6.02 -6.66 -14.28
CA GLU A 402 7.11 -6.12 -13.49
C GLU A 402 8.30 -7.07 -13.46
N LEU A 403 9.49 -6.51 -13.67
CA LEU A 403 10.78 -7.16 -13.51
C LEU A 403 11.46 -6.61 -12.26
N ASN A 404 12.00 -7.51 -11.43
CA ASN A 404 12.64 -7.16 -10.17
C ASN A 404 14.08 -7.72 -10.11
N TYR A 405 14.98 -6.92 -9.55
CA TYR A 405 16.32 -7.34 -9.21
C TYR A 405 16.65 -6.94 -7.77
N ASN A 406 16.91 -7.94 -6.92
CA ASN A 406 17.28 -7.77 -5.51
C ASN A 406 18.70 -8.27 -5.29
N PRO A 407 19.76 -7.45 -5.42
CA PRO A 407 21.16 -7.88 -5.29
C PRO A 407 21.47 -8.51 -3.92
N PHE A 408 20.73 -8.17 -2.89
CA PHE A 408 20.88 -8.66 -1.53
C PHE A 408 19.72 -9.55 -1.07
N GLY A 409 18.92 -10.08 -1.99
CA GLY A 409 17.74 -10.89 -1.69
C GLY A 409 18.01 -12.26 -1.09
N GLN A 410 19.19 -12.84 -1.30
CA GLN A 410 19.56 -14.15 -0.77
C GLN A 410 19.84 -14.09 0.74
N ALA A 411 19.48 -15.14 1.45
CA ALA A 411 19.71 -15.27 2.90
C ALA A 411 21.19 -15.20 3.27
N THR A 412 22.07 -15.63 2.39
CA THR A 412 23.53 -15.63 2.58
C THR A 412 24.21 -14.33 2.13
N SER A 413 23.44 -13.34 1.68
CA SER A 413 24.00 -12.04 1.26
C SER A 413 24.72 -11.36 2.43
N TRP A 414 25.91 -10.79 2.15
CA TRP A 414 26.73 -10.08 3.15
C TRP A 414 26.07 -8.83 3.73
N LYS A 415 25.03 -8.30 3.09
CA LYS A 415 24.23 -7.17 3.61
C LYS A 415 23.13 -7.59 4.56
N GLN A 416 22.74 -8.87 4.54
CA GLN A 416 21.72 -9.38 5.46
C GLN A 416 22.24 -9.48 6.90
N PRO A 417 21.46 -9.15 7.91
CA PRO A 417 20.09 -8.61 7.89
C PRO A 417 20.04 -7.07 7.86
N TYR A 418 21.08 -6.39 7.43
CA TYR A 418 21.29 -4.95 7.66
C TYR A 418 20.68 -4.03 6.59
N ALA A 419 20.71 -4.43 5.35
CA ALA A 419 20.12 -3.62 4.27
C ALA A 419 19.63 -4.51 3.13
N ASN A 420 18.64 -4.01 2.38
CA ASN A 420 18.22 -4.62 1.13
C ASN A 420 17.87 -3.54 0.10
N VAL A 421 17.99 -3.88 -1.17
CA VAL A 421 17.67 -3.02 -2.30
C VAL A 421 16.86 -3.83 -3.30
N ARG A 422 15.81 -3.22 -3.84
CA ARG A 422 15.06 -3.73 -4.99
C ARG A 422 15.08 -2.69 -6.10
N LEU A 423 15.48 -3.11 -7.27
CA LEU A 423 15.28 -2.38 -8.51
C LEU A 423 14.07 -2.99 -9.21
N GLY A 424 13.08 -2.18 -9.54
CA GLY A 424 11.87 -2.60 -10.22
C GLY A 424 11.65 -1.85 -11.51
N LEU A 425 11.25 -2.57 -12.55
CA LEU A 425 10.79 -2.00 -13.81
C LEU A 425 9.39 -2.52 -14.09
N GLN A 426 8.40 -1.64 -13.96
CA GLN A 426 6.99 -1.96 -14.07
C GLN A 426 6.40 -1.30 -15.32
N TYR A 427 5.64 -2.07 -16.10
CA TYR A 427 4.83 -1.56 -17.18
C TYR A 427 3.37 -1.84 -16.91
N THR A 428 2.58 -0.77 -16.75
CA THR A 428 1.13 -0.82 -16.59
C THR A 428 0.46 -0.49 -17.92
N PHE A 429 -0.49 -1.32 -18.34
CA PHE A 429 -1.28 -1.06 -19.54
C PHE A 429 -2.76 -1.06 -19.21
N TYR A 430 -3.52 -0.17 -19.88
CA TYR A 430 -4.96 -0.02 -19.71
C TYR A 430 -5.70 -0.44 -20.97
N SER A 431 -6.58 -1.42 -20.84
CA SER A 431 -7.51 -1.84 -21.91
C SER A 431 -8.82 -1.05 -21.88
N LYS A 432 -9.19 -0.50 -20.72
CA LYS A 432 -10.30 0.43 -20.49
C LYS A 432 -9.92 1.41 -19.39
N PHE A 433 -10.35 2.65 -19.51
CA PHE A 433 -10.14 3.70 -18.52
C PHE A 433 -11.37 4.61 -18.46
N ASN A 434 -11.88 4.92 -17.26
CA ASN A 434 -13.11 5.69 -17.06
C ASN A 434 -14.26 5.21 -17.95
N GLY A 435 -14.47 3.89 -18.03
CA GLY A 435 -15.55 3.27 -18.81
C GLY A 435 -15.32 3.15 -20.32
N LEU A 436 -14.26 3.76 -20.87
CA LEU A 436 -14.06 3.89 -22.31
C LEU A 436 -12.70 3.30 -22.76
N VAL A 437 -12.61 2.97 -24.05
CA VAL A 437 -11.37 2.61 -24.75
C VAL A 437 -10.79 3.83 -25.47
N HIS A 438 -11.68 4.68 -25.99
CA HIS A 438 -11.34 5.90 -26.71
C HIS A 438 -12.06 7.08 -26.06
N ASN A 439 -11.45 8.27 -26.13
CA ASN A 439 -11.99 9.51 -25.60
C ASN A 439 -12.31 9.45 -24.08
N VAL A 440 -11.39 8.89 -23.31
CA VAL A 440 -11.56 8.63 -21.86
C VAL A 440 -11.61 9.91 -21.00
N ASP A 441 -11.13 11.03 -21.56
CA ASP A 441 -11.05 12.35 -20.94
C ASP A 441 -12.04 13.38 -21.56
N GLY A 442 -12.81 12.99 -22.56
CA GLY A 442 -13.64 13.92 -23.36
C GLY A 442 -12.86 14.73 -24.40
N ALA A 443 -11.52 14.68 -24.40
CA ALA A 443 -10.60 15.43 -25.27
C ALA A 443 -9.85 14.52 -26.28
N GLY A 444 -10.28 13.27 -26.44
CA GLY A 444 -9.75 12.34 -27.42
C GLY A 444 -8.66 11.39 -26.94
N ARG A 445 -8.31 11.39 -25.63
CA ARG A 445 -7.33 10.46 -25.02
C ARG A 445 -7.86 9.02 -25.07
N LYS A 446 -7.01 8.08 -25.44
CA LYS A 446 -7.31 6.64 -25.41
C LYS A 446 -6.96 6.05 -24.07
N ALA A 447 -7.58 4.96 -23.64
CA ALA A 447 -7.20 4.21 -22.46
C ALA A 447 -5.71 3.85 -22.49
N SER A 448 -5.21 3.36 -23.62
CA SER A 448 -3.80 3.00 -23.80
C SER A 448 -2.82 4.18 -23.78
N ASP A 449 -3.28 5.43 -23.86
CA ASP A 449 -2.43 6.61 -23.73
C ASP A 449 -1.99 6.83 -22.26
N ASN A 450 -2.68 6.17 -21.32
CA ASN A 450 -2.35 6.11 -19.89
C ASN A 450 -1.34 5.00 -19.56
N ASN A 451 -0.92 4.18 -20.54
CA ASN A 451 0.10 3.15 -20.29
C ASN A 451 1.36 3.80 -19.74
N THR A 452 1.90 3.21 -18.68
CA THR A 452 2.97 3.80 -17.89
C THR A 452 4.14 2.85 -17.75
N LEU A 453 5.33 3.34 -18.02
CA LEU A 453 6.58 2.72 -17.62
C LEU A 453 7.02 3.37 -16.31
N TYR A 454 7.25 2.57 -15.28
CA TYR A 454 7.63 3.00 -13.95
C TYR A 454 8.87 2.23 -13.51
N PHE A 455 9.99 2.94 -13.34
CA PHE A 455 11.22 2.40 -12.78
C PHE A 455 11.38 2.90 -11.36
N TYR A 456 11.76 2.03 -10.43
CA TYR A 456 12.00 2.43 -9.05
C TYR A 456 13.24 1.77 -8.44
N VAL A 457 13.82 2.48 -7.49
CA VAL A 457 14.83 2.00 -6.56
C VAL A 457 14.23 2.03 -5.17
N TRP A 458 14.07 0.86 -4.57
CA TRP A 458 13.53 0.71 -3.23
C TRP A 458 14.64 0.22 -2.29
N LEU A 459 15.02 1.07 -1.37
CA LEU A 459 16.05 0.82 -0.36
C LEU A 459 15.38 0.64 1.01
N ALA A 460 15.75 -0.41 1.73
CA ALA A 460 15.41 -0.61 3.14
C ALA A 460 16.68 -0.75 3.96
N ILE A 461 16.75 -0.01 5.06
CA ILE A 461 17.93 0.13 5.92
C ILE A 461 17.52 0.21 7.38
#